data_80a29579cfb472666e77493df2af96c0
#
_entry.id   80a29579cfb472666e77493df2af96c0
#
_cell.length_a   1.000
_cell.length_b   1.000
_cell.length_c   1.000
_cell.angle_alpha   90.00
_cell.angle_beta   90.00
_cell.angle_gamma   90.00
#
_symmetry.space_group_name_H-M   'P 1'
#
loop_
_entity.id
_entity.type
_entity.pdbx_description
1 polymer ?
#
loop_
_entity_poly.entity_id
_entity_poly.type
_entity_poly.pdbx_seq_one_letter_code
_entity_poly.pdbx_strand_id
1 'polypeptide(L)'
;MTPEEIAKLPYRPCAGVMLLNQTGLVFVGQRKDRYTDAWQMPQGGVETDEDPMDAALRELEEETGISRDLVQVVAQTEAWIPYDLPHDLVPQLWKGRYRGQEQKWFLMRFEGTDDQVNIETAHQEFSAWKWLPLEDLLNVIVPFKRSVYQKVLYEFRSYL
;
A
#
# COMPACT_ATOMS: atom_id res chain seq x y z
N MET A 1 4.79 11.98 -24.00
CA MET A 1 3.91 12.80 -23.15
C MET A 1 4.75 13.86 -22.45
N THR A 2 4.36 15.12 -22.56
CA THR A 2 5.11 16.24 -21.99
C THR A 2 4.81 16.41 -20.50
N PRO A 3 5.70 17.08 -19.71
CA PRO A 3 5.42 17.37 -18.31
C PRO A 3 4.12 18.16 -18.13
N GLU A 4 3.78 19.06 -19.05
CA GLU A 4 2.54 19.83 -19.00
C GLU A 4 1.31 18.93 -19.21
N GLU A 5 1.40 17.98 -20.10
CA GLU A 5 0.32 16.99 -20.34
C GLU A 5 0.13 16.10 -19.10
N ILE A 6 1.23 15.62 -18.50
CA ILE A 6 1.19 14.79 -17.31
C ILE A 6 0.56 15.55 -16.14
N ALA A 7 0.91 16.83 -15.95
CA ALA A 7 0.39 17.64 -14.85
C ALA A 7 -1.15 17.82 -14.89
N LYS A 8 -1.77 17.58 -16.04
CA LYS A 8 -3.22 17.68 -16.19
C LYS A 8 -3.94 16.35 -15.90
N LEU A 9 -3.20 15.25 -15.74
CA LEU A 9 -3.83 13.97 -15.47
C LEU A 9 -4.29 13.88 -14.01
N PRO A 10 -5.36 13.10 -13.74
CA PRO A 10 -5.80 12.88 -12.38
C PRO A 10 -4.87 11.89 -11.66
N TYR A 11 -5.03 11.81 -10.33
CA TYR A 11 -4.44 10.77 -9.52
C TYR A 11 -5.39 9.57 -9.46
N ARG A 12 -4.83 8.36 -9.42
CA ARG A 12 -5.61 7.12 -9.24
C ARG A 12 -5.86 6.91 -7.73
N PRO A 13 -7.13 6.85 -7.29
CA PRO A 13 -7.41 6.65 -5.87
C PRO A 13 -7.08 5.21 -5.44
N CYS A 14 -6.34 5.09 -4.33
CA CYS A 14 -5.90 3.81 -3.78
C CYS A 14 -6.03 3.80 -2.27
N ALA A 15 -6.07 2.59 -1.69
CA ALA A 15 -6.10 2.40 -0.25
C ALA A 15 -4.94 1.49 0.14
N GLY A 16 -4.29 1.80 1.25
CA GLY A 16 -3.17 1.02 1.76
C GLY A 16 -3.37 0.60 3.20
N VAL A 17 -2.66 -0.44 3.60
CA VAL A 17 -2.76 -1.02 4.94
C VAL A 17 -1.39 -1.06 5.60
N MET A 18 -1.26 -0.39 6.75
CA MET A 18 -0.15 -0.61 7.65
C MET A 18 -0.62 -1.65 8.67
N LEU A 19 -0.24 -2.91 8.46
CA LEU A 19 -0.65 -4.01 9.30
C LEU A 19 0.45 -4.33 10.30
N LEU A 20 0.15 -4.20 11.59
CA LEU A 20 1.08 -4.50 12.66
C LEU A 20 0.71 -5.82 13.33
N ASN A 21 1.72 -6.64 13.65
CA ASN A 21 1.50 -7.82 14.47
C ASN A 21 1.55 -7.46 15.96
N GLN A 22 1.44 -8.46 16.83
CA GLN A 22 1.40 -8.26 18.27
C GLN A 22 2.70 -7.69 18.85
N THR A 23 3.81 -7.84 18.15
CA THR A 23 5.11 -7.31 18.59
C THR A 23 5.43 -5.95 17.97
N GLY A 24 4.51 -5.37 17.21
CA GLY A 24 4.69 -4.05 16.61
C GLY A 24 5.47 -4.04 15.31
N LEU A 25 5.72 -5.19 14.71
CA LEU A 25 6.35 -5.28 13.40
C LEU A 25 5.31 -5.10 12.29
N VAL A 26 5.75 -4.55 11.17
CA VAL A 26 4.86 -4.24 10.04
C VAL A 26 4.96 -5.28 8.94
N PHE A 27 3.82 -5.61 8.34
CA PHE A 27 3.77 -6.54 7.20
C PHE A 27 4.31 -5.86 5.95
N VAL A 28 5.25 -6.52 5.28
CA VAL A 28 5.69 -6.12 3.94
C VAL A 28 5.76 -7.34 3.04
N GLY A 29 5.40 -7.13 1.76
CA GLY A 29 5.52 -8.13 0.71
C GLY A 29 6.52 -7.70 -0.33
N GLN A 30 7.26 -8.66 -0.86
CA GLN A 30 8.20 -8.43 -1.95
C GLN A 30 7.45 -8.51 -3.28
N ARG A 31 7.59 -7.49 -4.11
CA ARG A 31 6.87 -7.40 -5.38
C ARG A 31 7.35 -8.44 -6.39
N LYS A 32 6.42 -8.94 -7.21
CA LYS A 32 6.71 -9.88 -8.30
C LYS A 32 7.07 -9.18 -9.60
N ASP A 33 6.73 -7.89 -9.73
CA ASP A 33 6.83 -7.15 -10.98
C ASP A 33 8.23 -6.53 -11.21
N ARG A 34 8.27 -5.41 -11.96
CA ARG A 34 9.52 -4.73 -12.32
C ARG A 34 10.36 -4.23 -11.14
N TYR A 35 9.78 -4.14 -9.94
CA TYR A 35 10.47 -3.68 -8.73
C TYR A 35 10.67 -4.84 -7.77
N THR A 36 11.21 -5.95 -8.26
CA THR A 36 11.33 -7.21 -7.51
C THR A 36 12.19 -7.13 -6.26
N ASP A 37 13.06 -6.12 -6.14
CA ASP A 37 13.89 -5.92 -4.94
C ASP A 37 13.18 -5.07 -3.88
N ALA A 38 12.06 -4.44 -4.22
CA ALA A 38 11.34 -3.58 -3.30
C ALA A 38 10.36 -4.39 -2.46
N TRP A 39 10.25 -3.98 -1.19
CA TRP A 39 9.25 -4.49 -0.26
C TRP A 39 8.25 -3.38 0.01
N GLN A 40 6.97 -3.73 0.09
CA GLN A 40 5.94 -2.74 0.30
C GLN A 40 4.82 -3.25 1.18
N MET A 41 4.11 -2.31 1.78
CA MET A 41 2.87 -2.61 2.49
C MET A 41 1.75 -2.88 1.48
N PRO A 42 0.72 -3.69 1.84
CA PRO A 42 -0.40 -3.97 0.94
C PRO A 42 -1.13 -2.68 0.54
N GLN A 43 -1.49 -2.59 -0.73
CA GLN A 43 -2.28 -1.46 -1.23
C GLN A 43 -2.85 -1.78 -2.61
N GLY A 44 -3.94 -1.13 -2.97
CA GLY A 44 -4.52 -1.28 -4.29
C GLY A 44 -5.59 -0.23 -4.58
N GLY A 45 -6.18 -0.31 -5.77
CA GLY A 45 -7.14 0.69 -6.24
C GLY A 45 -8.46 0.65 -5.51
N VAL A 46 -9.03 1.83 -5.29
CA VAL A 46 -10.40 1.99 -4.81
C VAL A 46 -11.31 1.98 -6.04
N GLU A 47 -12.30 1.10 -6.04
CA GLU A 47 -13.24 0.99 -7.14
C GLU A 47 -14.29 2.11 -7.07
N THR A 48 -14.96 2.37 -8.20
CA THR A 48 -16.03 3.38 -8.26
C THR A 48 -17.08 3.09 -7.20
N ASP A 49 -17.44 4.10 -6.41
CA ASP A 49 -18.42 4.02 -5.32
C ASP A 49 -18.03 3.11 -4.16
N GLU A 50 -16.79 2.62 -4.13
CA GLU A 50 -16.29 1.81 -3.01
C GLU A 50 -15.77 2.73 -1.89
N ASP A 51 -16.11 2.40 -0.64
CA ASP A 51 -15.54 3.07 0.52
C ASP A 51 -14.03 2.73 0.63
N PRO A 52 -13.15 3.70 0.88
CA PRO A 52 -11.71 3.43 0.97
C PRO A 52 -11.33 2.38 2.02
N MET A 53 -12.03 2.31 3.15
CA MET A 53 -11.75 1.28 4.16
C MET A 53 -12.10 -0.11 3.64
N ASP A 54 -13.23 -0.24 2.94
CA ASP A 54 -13.61 -1.51 2.33
C ASP A 54 -12.61 -1.93 1.25
N ALA A 55 -12.10 -0.97 0.48
CA ALA A 55 -11.06 -1.22 -0.50
C ALA A 55 -9.77 -1.71 0.17
N ALA A 56 -9.37 -1.09 1.27
CA ALA A 56 -8.19 -1.50 2.03
C ALA A 56 -8.32 -2.94 2.53
N LEU A 57 -9.47 -3.28 3.09
CA LEU A 57 -9.72 -4.63 3.61
C LEU A 57 -9.78 -5.66 2.48
N ARG A 58 -10.38 -5.31 1.35
CA ARG A 58 -10.43 -6.17 0.16
C ARG A 58 -9.04 -6.42 -0.40
N GLU A 59 -8.25 -5.37 -0.58
CA GLU A 59 -6.88 -5.48 -1.11
C GLU A 59 -5.98 -6.28 -0.17
N LEU A 60 -6.14 -6.09 1.15
CA LEU A 60 -5.40 -6.89 2.12
C LEU A 60 -5.68 -8.38 1.91
N GLU A 61 -6.95 -8.77 1.78
CA GLU A 61 -7.32 -10.17 1.56
C GLU A 61 -6.83 -10.68 0.20
N GLU A 62 -6.98 -9.89 -0.85
CA GLU A 62 -6.52 -10.27 -2.20
C GLU A 62 -5.01 -10.48 -2.26
N GLU A 63 -4.23 -9.68 -1.52
CA GLU A 63 -2.77 -9.74 -1.58
C GLU A 63 -2.14 -10.69 -0.57
N THR A 64 -2.79 -10.88 0.58
CA THR A 64 -2.19 -11.62 1.70
C THR A 64 -3.01 -12.80 2.20
N GLY A 65 -4.24 -12.97 1.71
CA GLY A 65 -5.13 -14.00 2.21
C GLY A 65 -5.71 -13.73 3.59
N ILE A 66 -5.40 -12.59 4.20
CA ILE A 66 -5.86 -12.26 5.54
C ILE A 66 -7.30 -11.75 5.48
N SER A 67 -8.22 -12.48 6.12
CA SER A 67 -9.62 -12.08 6.21
C SER A 67 -9.79 -10.86 7.10
N ARG A 68 -10.78 -10.03 6.79
CA ARG A 68 -11.12 -8.86 7.59
C ARG A 68 -11.46 -9.20 9.05
N ASP A 69 -11.90 -10.42 9.31
CA ASP A 69 -12.20 -10.89 10.67
C ASP A 69 -10.95 -11.03 11.55
N LEU A 70 -9.78 -11.05 10.94
CA LEU A 70 -8.50 -11.22 11.63
C LEU A 70 -7.77 -9.90 11.90
N VAL A 71 -8.40 -8.78 11.58
CA VAL A 71 -7.77 -7.46 11.76
C VAL A 71 -8.70 -6.51 12.47
N GLN A 72 -8.09 -5.59 13.22
CA GLN A 72 -8.78 -4.46 13.86
C GLN A 72 -8.27 -3.18 13.23
N VAL A 73 -9.17 -2.37 12.66
CA VAL A 73 -8.82 -1.05 12.14
C VAL A 73 -8.67 -0.10 13.32
N VAL A 74 -7.50 0.50 13.47
CA VAL A 74 -7.15 1.37 14.61
C VAL A 74 -7.27 2.84 14.24
N ALA A 75 -6.81 3.22 13.04
CA ALA A 75 -6.77 4.61 12.61
C ALA A 75 -6.72 4.70 11.10
N GLN A 76 -6.98 5.89 10.57
CA GLN A 76 -6.86 6.19 9.14
C GLN A 76 -6.24 7.57 8.94
N THR A 77 -5.62 7.79 7.81
CA THR A 77 -5.11 9.12 7.45
C THR A 77 -6.29 10.05 7.18
N GLU A 78 -6.17 11.32 7.58
CA GLU A 78 -7.26 12.29 7.39
C GLU A 78 -7.44 12.67 5.94
N ALA A 79 -6.35 12.90 5.22
CA ALA A 79 -6.38 13.34 3.84
C ALA A 79 -5.82 12.28 2.91
N TRP A 80 -6.14 12.43 1.62
CA TRP A 80 -5.50 11.64 0.56
C TRP A 80 -4.05 12.08 0.44
N ILE A 81 -3.13 11.12 0.38
CA ILE A 81 -1.70 11.37 0.24
C ILE A 81 -1.31 11.11 -1.21
N PRO A 82 -0.97 12.14 -2.00
CA PRO A 82 -0.60 11.95 -3.39
C PRO A 82 0.89 11.63 -3.56
N TYR A 83 1.20 10.90 -4.61
CA TYR A 83 2.56 10.83 -5.14
C TYR A 83 2.50 10.79 -6.66
N ASP A 84 3.50 11.40 -7.30
CA ASP A 84 3.61 11.39 -8.74
C ASP A 84 4.55 10.27 -9.20
N LEU A 85 4.16 9.60 -10.29
CA LEU A 85 5.05 8.64 -10.93
C LEU A 85 6.21 9.38 -11.58
N PRO A 86 7.40 8.76 -11.68
CA PRO A 86 8.42 9.24 -12.60
C PRO A 86 7.81 9.41 -14.00
N HIS A 87 8.14 10.51 -14.68
CA HIS A 87 7.47 10.87 -15.94
C HIS A 87 7.58 9.78 -17.02
N ASP A 88 8.69 9.05 -17.03
CA ASP A 88 8.90 7.97 -17.99
C ASP A 88 7.96 6.78 -17.76
N LEU A 89 7.45 6.62 -16.53
CA LEU A 89 6.53 5.53 -16.20
C LEU A 89 5.06 5.87 -16.49
N VAL A 90 4.71 7.16 -16.58
CA VAL A 90 3.31 7.57 -16.76
C VAL A 90 2.65 6.89 -17.96
N PRO A 91 3.25 6.94 -19.17
CA PRO A 91 2.59 6.31 -20.33
C PRO A 91 2.59 4.78 -20.28
N GLN A 92 3.40 4.18 -19.41
CA GLN A 92 3.54 2.72 -19.32
C GLN A 92 2.56 2.08 -18.34
N LEU A 93 2.04 2.85 -17.39
CA LEU A 93 1.15 2.33 -16.34
C LEU A 93 -0.27 2.83 -16.56
N TRP A 94 -1.25 1.96 -16.25
CA TRP A 94 -2.68 2.26 -16.32
C TRP A 94 -3.08 2.95 -17.63
N LYS A 95 -2.46 2.56 -18.75
CA LYS A 95 -2.71 3.11 -20.10
C LYS A 95 -2.45 4.62 -20.20
N GLY A 96 -1.57 5.17 -19.36
CA GLY A 96 -1.24 6.59 -19.37
C GLY A 96 -2.35 7.51 -18.86
N ARG A 97 -3.31 6.98 -18.09
CA ARG A 97 -4.47 7.76 -17.63
C ARG A 97 -4.21 8.58 -16.37
N TYR A 98 -3.17 8.27 -15.63
CA TYR A 98 -2.94 8.86 -14.30
C TYR A 98 -1.51 9.38 -14.18
N ARG A 99 -1.36 10.49 -13.46
CA ARG A 99 -0.04 11.05 -13.15
C ARG A 99 0.63 10.35 -11.98
N GLY A 100 -0.13 9.64 -11.18
CA GLY A 100 0.31 8.94 -10.00
C GLY A 100 -0.89 8.41 -9.23
N GLN A 101 -0.72 8.24 -7.93
CA GLN A 101 -1.79 7.79 -7.05
C GLN A 101 -2.04 8.82 -5.95
N GLU A 102 -3.26 8.87 -5.44
CA GLU A 102 -3.57 9.46 -4.15
C GLU A 102 -4.07 8.34 -3.26
N GLN A 103 -3.56 8.28 -2.03
CA GLN A 103 -3.75 7.13 -1.16
C GLN A 103 -4.34 7.51 0.18
N LYS A 104 -5.31 6.72 0.64
CA LYS A 104 -5.73 6.69 2.04
C LYS A 104 -5.15 5.47 2.70
N TRP A 105 -4.59 5.65 3.88
CA TRP A 105 -3.94 4.58 4.61
C TRP A 105 -4.69 4.25 5.90
N PHE A 106 -4.68 2.96 6.24
CA PHE A 106 -5.38 2.42 7.40
C PHE A 106 -4.39 1.65 8.26
N LEU A 107 -4.29 2.03 9.52
CA LEU A 107 -3.50 1.31 10.50
C LEU A 107 -4.36 0.20 11.07
N MET A 108 -3.88 -1.03 10.96
CA MET A 108 -4.62 -2.21 11.43
C MET A 108 -3.73 -3.09 12.31
N ARG A 109 -4.36 -3.77 13.26
CA ARG A 109 -3.70 -4.77 14.11
C ARG A 109 -4.10 -6.15 13.64
N PHE A 110 -3.11 -7.02 13.46
CA PHE A 110 -3.33 -8.42 13.09
C PHE A 110 -3.62 -9.22 14.35
N GLU A 111 -4.78 -9.86 14.38
CA GLU A 111 -5.24 -10.67 15.50
C GLU A 111 -5.10 -12.18 15.23
N GLY A 112 -4.55 -12.53 14.07
CA GLY A 112 -4.32 -13.92 13.68
C GLY A 112 -2.89 -14.39 13.91
N THR A 113 -2.56 -15.49 13.25
CA THR A 113 -1.24 -16.12 13.32
C THR A 113 -0.64 -16.21 11.92
N ASP A 114 0.68 -16.41 11.84
CA ASP A 114 1.39 -16.40 10.55
C ASP A 114 0.91 -17.47 9.57
N ASP A 115 0.39 -18.59 10.07
CA ASP A 115 -0.16 -19.65 9.21
C ASP A 115 -1.43 -19.23 8.48
N GLN A 116 -2.05 -18.11 8.87
CA GLN A 116 -3.22 -17.56 8.20
C GLN A 116 -2.87 -16.57 7.08
N VAL A 117 -1.59 -16.30 6.87
CA VAL A 117 -1.11 -15.49 5.75
C VAL A 117 -0.86 -16.41 4.55
N ASN A 118 -1.45 -16.08 3.41
CA ASN A 118 -1.25 -16.81 2.16
C ASN A 118 -1.17 -15.83 1.00
N ILE A 119 0.04 -15.56 0.52
CA ILE A 119 0.27 -14.65 -0.59
C ILE A 119 0.02 -15.27 -1.95
N GLU A 120 -0.19 -16.59 -2.02
CA GLU A 120 -0.50 -17.31 -3.27
C GLU A 120 -2.00 -17.22 -3.56
N THR A 121 -2.48 -16.01 -3.79
CA THR A 121 -3.87 -15.73 -4.08
C THR A 121 -4.13 -15.69 -5.59
N ALA A 122 -5.40 -15.58 -5.99
CA ALA A 122 -5.78 -15.53 -7.41
C ALA A 122 -5.12 -14.35 -8.15
N HIS A 123 -4.84 -13.25 -7.45
CA HIS A 123 -4.19 -12.06 -8.01
C HIS A 123 -2.86 -11.82 -7.29
N GLN A 124 -1.98 -12.78 -7.35
CA GLN A 124 -0.73 -12.76 -6.58
C GLN A 124 0.15 -11.56 -6.93
N GLU A 125 0.34 -10.66 -5.94
CA GLU A 125 1.18 -9.47 -6.05
C GLU A 125 2.57 -9.68 -5.45
N PHE A 126 2.69 -10.58 -4.48
CA PHE A 126 3.92 -10.79 -3.72
C PHE A 126 4.52 -12.16 -3.97
N SER A 127 5.86 -12.21 -4.06
CA SER A 127 6.61 -13.46 -4.15
C SER A 127 7.08 -13.95 -2.79
N ALA A 128 7.14 -13.06 -1.79
CA ALA A 128 7.55 -13.35 -0.43
C ALA A 128 6.94 -12.31 0.51
N TRP A 129 6.91 -12.59 1.80
CA TRP A 129 6.46 -11.64 2.81
C TRP A 129 7.24 -11.81 4.11
N LYS A 130 7.22 -10.78 4.93
CA LYS A 130 7.85 -10.83 6.26
C LYS A 130 7.29 -9.73 7.16
N TRP A 131 7.53 -9.88 8.44
CA TRP A 131 7.34 -8.82 9.44
C TRP A 131 8.64 -8.04 9.56
N LEU A 132 8.55 -6.72 9.45
CA LEU A 132 9.71 -5.84 9.38
C LEU A 132 9.68 -4.82 10.51
N PRO A 133 10.83 -4.54 11.17
CA PRO A 133 10.88 -3.42 12.11
C PRO A 133 10.53 -2.10 11.40
N LEU A 134 9.76 -1.25 12.08
CA LEU A 134 9.30 0.01 11.49
C LEU A 134 10.44 0.91 11.04
N GLU A 135 11.56 0.91 11.78
CA GLU A 135 12.74 1.71 11.42
C GLU A 135 13.38 1.33 10.08
N ASP A 136 13.09 0.14 9.59
CA ASP A 136 13.64 -0.34 8.32
C ASP A 136 12.73 -0.07 7.12
N LEU A 137 11.48 0.34 7.37
CA LEU A 137 10.46 0.44 6.32
C LEU A 137 10.86 1.36 5.17
N LEU A 138 11.42 2.53 5.47
CA LEU A 138 11.80 3.52 4.44
C LEU A 138 12.99 3.06 3.58
N ASN A 139 13.73 2.05 4.04
CA ASN A 139 14.90 1.55 3.31
C ASN A 139 14.55 0.49 2.28
N VAL A 140 13.35 -0.10 2.35
CA VAL A 140 12.98 -1.23 1.50
C VAL A 140 11.97 -0.87 0.42
N ILE A 141 11.30 0.26 0.54
CA ILE A 141 10.32 0.72 -0.45
C ILE A 141 11.00 1.33 -1.68
N VAL A 142 10.37 1.21 -2.84
CA VAL A 142 10.84 1.87 -4.05
C VAL A 142 10.94 3.39 -3.81
N PRO A 143 12.05 4.04 -4.24
CA PRO A 143 12.34 5.42 -3.82
C PRO A 143 11.25 6.45 -4.08
N PHE A 144 10.51 6.36 -5.19
CA PHE A 144 9.51 7.38 -5.50
C PHE A 144 8.25 7.29 -4.62
N LYS A 145 8.11 6.23 -3.79
CA LYS A 145 7.03 6.09 -2.82
C LYS A 145 7.48 6.41 -1.39
N ARG A 146 8.77 6.70 -1.19
CA ARG A 146 9.31 6.91 0.15
C ARG A 146 8.63 8.04 0.90
N SER A 147 8.32 9.15 0.21
CA SER A 147 7.66 10.30 0.84
C SER A 147 6.26 9.96 1.35
N VAL A 148 5.55 9.08 0.66
CA VAL A 148 4.22 8.60 1.11
C VAL A 148 4.37 7.87 2.44
N TYR A 149 5.32 6.92 2.51
CA TYR A 149 5.55 6.14 3.73
C TYR A 149 5.99 7.03 4.90
N GLN A 150 6.79 8.06 4.63
CA GLN A 150 7.16 9.04 5.66
C GLN A 150 5.93 9.74 6.24
N LYS A 151 5.01 10.15 5.38
CA LYS A 151 3.76 10.79 5.82
C LYS A 151 2.87 9.85 6.60
N VAL A 152 2.76 8.60 6.18
CA VAL A 152 1.98 7.57 6.86
C VAL A 152 2.53 7.33 8.27
N LEU A 153 3.85 7.16 8.38
CA LEU A 153 4.50 6.97 9.68
C LEU A 153 4.27 8.17 10.60
N TYR A 154 4.35 9.38 10.06
CA TYR A 154 4.11 10.60 10.83
C TYR A 154 2.66 10.66 11.33
N GLU A 155 1.70 10.39 10.44
CA GLU A 155 0.27 10.41 10.79
C GLU A 155 -0.07 9.43 11.92
N PHE A 156 0.54 8.25 11.89
CA PHE A 156 0.24 7.19 12.85
C PHE A 156 1.18 7.14 14.05
N ARG A 157 2.11 8.09 14.18
CA ARG A 157 3.19 8.05 15.18
C ARG A 157 2.72 7.84 16.63
N SER A 158 1.54 8.36 16.98
CA SER A 158 1.01 8.21 18.34
C SER A 158 0.54 6.80 18.66
N TYR A 159 0.38 5.95 17.65
CA TYR A 159 -0.02 4.55 17.80
C TYR A 159 1.15 3.57 17.71
N LEU A 160 2.32 4.05 17.32
CA LEU A 160 3.50 3.21 17.02
C LEU A 160 4.52 3.17 18.21
#